data_869b9ad784f447cb6143f97f23069da5
#
_entry.id   869b9ad784f447cb6143f97f23069da5
#
_cell.length_a   1.000
_cell.length_b   1.000
_cell.length_c   1.000
_cell.angle_alpha   90.00
_cell.angle_beta   90.00
_cell.angle_gamma   90.00
#
_symmetry.space_group_name_H-M   'P 1'
#
loop_
_entity.id
_entity.type
_entity.pdbx_description
1 polymer ?
#
loop_
_entity_poly.entity_id
_entity_poly.type
_entity_poly.pdbx_seq_one_letter_code
_entity_poly.pdbx_strand_id
1 'polypeptide(L)'
;SCMRKTYLLLTLLLLCVGISIHAQVTTASMSGKVTDTSSEAMIGVNIKATHTPTGTEYYTITQPNGSYSFNNLRIGGPYVVEFSYIGYNTESRAGINLVLGEDLKLNVVMREDTQALDEVVVVADKNPIISGSRTGAQEIITREKMDKLPTINRSLDDFVKLTPMSSGKNFGGVSYRFN
;
A
#
# COMPACT_ATOMS: atom_id res chain seq x y z
N SER A 1 -34.27 7.80 65.18
CA SER A 1 -33.47 6.72 64.48
C SER A 1 -34.15 6.25 63.20
N CYS A 2 -35.47 6.15 63.16
CA CYS A 2 -36.17 5.65 61.98
C CYS A 2 -36.10 6.62 60.77
N MET A 3 -36.28 7.94 61.02
CA MET A 3 -36.23 8.99 60.00
C MET A 3 -34.83 9.09 59.29
N ARG A 4 -33.74 8.90 60.02
CA ARG A 4 -32.40 8.88 59.43
C ARG A 4 -32.20 7.71 58.44
N LYS A 5 -32.78 6.54 58.73
CA LYS A 5 -32.71 5.37 57.82
C LYS A 5 -33.58 5.59 56.60
N THR A 6 -34.73 6.25 56.70
CA THR A 6 -35.57 6.55 55.52
C THR A 6 -34.92 7.59 54.60
N TYR A 7 -34.27 8.64 55.16
CA TYR A 7 -33.50 9.60 54.35
C TYR A 7 -32.32 8.93 53.66
N LEU A 8 -31.62 8.00 54.32
CA LEU A 8 -30.50 7.28 53.76
C LEU A 8 -30.96 6.35 52.61
N LEU A 9 -32.13 5.69 52.77
CA LEU A 9 -32.72 4.87 51.68
C LEU A 9 -33.19 5.76 50.52
N LEU A 10 -33.76 6.92 50.78
CA LEU A 10 -34.21 7.84 49.74
C LEU A 10 -33.03 8.44 48.94
N THR A 11 -31.94 8.79 49.61
CA THR A 11 -30.73 9.31 48.95
C THR A 11 -30.04 8.22 48.14
N LEU A 12 -30.02 6.98 48.65
CA LEU A 12 -29.48 5.83 47.89
C LEU A 12 -30.33 5.51 46.63
N LEU A 13 -31.64 5.59 46.75
CA LEU A 13 -32.58 5.43 45.65
C LEU A 13 -32.38 6.55 44.60
N LEU A 14 -32.22 7.77 45.02
CA LEU A 14 -31.99 8.91 44.13
C LEU A 14 -30.65 8.81 43.42
N LEU A 15 -29.61 8.27 44.07
CA LEU A 15 -28.29 8.03 43.49
C LEU A 15 -28.36 6.95 42.41
N CYS A 16 -29.18 5.91 42.54
CA CYS A 16 -29.34 4.85 41.56
C CYS A 16 -30.06 5.28 40.27
N VAL A 17 -30.92 6.31 40.34
CA VAL A 17 -31.68 6.80 39.17
C VAL A 17 -30.84 7.67 38.25
N GLY A 18 -29.70 8.20 38.72
CA GLY A 18 -28.86 9.17 38.01
C GLY A 18 -27.90 8.54 36.97
N ILE A 19 -27.79 7.20 36.84
CA ILE A 19 -26.74 6.57 36.02
C ILE A 19 -27.34 6.00 34.72
N SER A 20 -28.15 6.77 34.03
CA SER A 20 -28.48 6.47 32.65
C SER A 20 -27.43 7.16 31.75
N ILE A 21 -26.21 6.62 31.72
CA ILE A 21 -25.19 7.05 30.76
C ILE A 21 -25.64 6.52 29.40
N HIS A 22 -26.34 7.33 28.65
CA HIS A 22 -26.55 7.07 27.24
C HIS A 22 -25.21 7.19 26.55
N ALA A 23 -24.62 6.06 26.15
CA ALA A 23 -23.48 6.06 25.25
C ALA A 23 -23.92 6.72 23.94
N GLN A 24 -23.50 7.97 23.73
CA GLN A 24 -23.78 8.69 22.49
C GLN A 24 -22.97 8.04 21.38
N VAL A 25 -23.65 7.47 20.39
CA VAL A 25 -23.03 6.98 19.16
C VAL A 25 -22.51 8.21 18.43
N THR A 26 -21.19 8.33 18.33
CA THR A 26 -20.51 9.46 17.63
C THR A 26 -19.90 9.04 16.30
N THR A 27 -20.18 7.83 15.86
CA THR A 27 -19.60 7.20 14.67
C THR A 27 -20.70 6.71 13.74
N ALA A 28 -20.31 6.44 12.51
CA ALA A 28 -21.12 5.76 11.51
C ALA A 28 -20.46 4.43 11.16
N SER A 29 -21.18 3.58 10.46
CA SER A 29 -20.69 2.33 9.91
C SER A 29 -20.99 2.24 8.42
N MET A 30 -20.24 1.39 7.73
CA MET A 30 -20.48 1.06 6.33
C MET A 30 -20.32 -0.43 6.17
N SER A 31 -21.29 -1.06 5.52
CA SER A 31 -21.25 -2.50 5.25
C SER A 31 -21.69 -2.79 3.82
N GLY A 32 -21.37 -3.97 3.33
CA GLY A 32 -21.79 -4.37 2.01
C GLY A 32 -21.28 -5.74 1.61
N LYS A 33 -21.49 -6.06 0.34
CA LYS A 33 -21.03 -7.29 -0.27
C LYS A 33 -20.26 -6.98 -1.56
N VAL A 34 -19.17 -7.69 -1.75
CA VAL A 34 -18.38 -7.65 -2.98
C VAL A 34 -18.61 -8.96 -3.73
N THR A 35 -18.95 -8.84 -5.01
CA THR A 35 -19.16 -9.98 -5.91
C THR A 35 -18.37 -9.75 -7.19
N ASP A 36 -18.15 -10.80 -7.93
CA ASP A 36 -17.68 -10.73 -9.32
C ASP A 36 -18.84 -10.51 -10.32
N THR A 37 -18.54 -10.52 -11.59
CA THR A 37 -19.53 -10.40 -12.68
C THR A 37 -20.47 -11.59 -12.77
N SER A 38 -20.09 -12.73 -12.22
CA SER A 38 -20.91 -13.96 -12.13
C SER A 38 -21.80 -13.98 -10.88
N SER A 39 -21.79 -12.89 -10.09
CA SER A 39 -22.50 -12.79 -8.78
C SER A 39 -21.93 -13.70 -7.71
N GLU A 40 -20.72 -14.24 -7.90
CA GLU A 40 -20.01 -15.03 -6.90
C GLU A 40 -19.40 -14.12 -5.83
N ALA A 41 -19.44 -14.57 -4.58
CA ALA A 41 -18.91 -13.82 -3.46
C ALA A 41 -17.38 -13.80 -3.47
N MET A 42 -16.78 -12.62 -3.42
CA MET A 42 -15.31 -12.47 -3.44
C MET A 42 -14.75 -12.39 -2.02
N ILE A 43 -13.91 -13.37 -1.68
CA ILE A 43 -13.17 -13.40 -0.40
C ILE A 43 -11.82 -12.69 -0.52
N GLY A 44 -11.43 -11.97 0.54
CA GLY A 44 -10.08 -11.39 0.65
C GLY A 44 -9.85 -10.14 -0.18
N VAL A 45 -10.91 -9.49 -0.67
CA VAL A 45 -10.82 -8.18 -1.34
C VAL A 45 -10.37 -7.16 -0.32
N ASN A 46 -9.31 -6.40 -0.63
CA ASN A 46 -8.87 -5.28 0.18
C ASN A 46 -9.76 -4.07 -0.06
N ILE A 47 -10.24 -3.47 1.00
CA ILE A 47 -11.11 -2.31 0.95
C ILE A 47 -10.49 -1.18 1.77
N LYS A 48 -10.27 -0.04 1.13
CA LYS A 48 -9.73 1.15 1.75
C LYS A 48 -10.76 2.27 1.68
N ALA A 49 -11.15 2.83 2.80
CA ALA A 49 -12.03 3.98 2.88
C ALA A 49 -11.24 5.20 3.37
N THR A 50 -11.16 6.25 2.56
CA THR A 50 -10.43 7.48 2.87
C THR A 50 -11.41 8.61 3.11
N HIS A 51 -11.37 9.20 4.32
CA HIS A 51 -12.12 10.42 4.63
C HIS A 51 -11.36 11.62 4.07
N THR A 52 -11.81 12.15 2.94
CA THR A 52 -11.10 13.18 2.17
C THR A 52 -10.77 14.45 2.98
N PRO A 53 -11.67 14.98 3.83
CA PRO A 53 -11.37 16.21 4.55
C PRO A 53 -10.26 16.11 5.59
N THR A 54 -10.02 14.91 6.14
CA THR A 54 -8.98 14.69 7.17
C THR A 54 -7.84 13.82 6.69
N GLY A 55 -7.95 13.18 5.52
CA GLY A 55 -6.99 12.20 5.02
C GLY A 55 -6.93 10.91 5.86
N THR A 56 -7.91 10.67 6.75
CA THR A 56 -7.93 9.46 7.56
C THR A 56 -8.31 8.25 6.71
N GLU A 57 -7.53 7.21 6.80
CA GLU A 57 -7.75 5.95 6.06
C GLU A 57 -8.19 4.84 7.01
N TYR A 58 -9.14 4.03 6.53
CA TYR A 58 -9.67 2.85 7.20
C TYR A 58 -9.54 1.67 6.26
N TYR A 59 -9.18 0.51 6.81
CA TYR A 59 -8.94 -0.70 6.03
C TYR A 59 -9.77 -1.86 6.55
N THR A 60 -10.29 -2.66 5.64
CA THR A 60 -10.95 -3.94 5.93
C THR A 60 -10.77 -4.91 4.77
N ILE A 61 -11.13 -6.16 4.97
CA ILE A 61 -11.11 -7.19 3.94
C ILE A 61 -12.46 -7.90 3.89
N THR A 62 -12.82 -8.46 2.73
CA THR A 62 -14.05 -9.25 2.61
C THR A 62 -13.90 -10.61 3.27
N GLN A 63 -14.99 -11.05 3.91
CA GLN A 63 -15.15 -12.37 4.53
C GLN A 63 -15.44 -13.44 3.45
N PRO A 64 -15.46 -14.75 3.80
CA PRO A 64 -15.74 -15.84 2.87
C PRO A 64 -17.06 -15.74 2.11
N ASN A 65 -18.05 -15.08 2.68
CA ASN A 65 -19.34 -14.80 2.05
C ASN A 65 -19.37 -13.53 1.19
N GLY A 66 -18.20 -12.89 0.99
CA GLY A 66 -18.03 -11.63 0.27
C GLY A 66 -18.49 -10.39 1.04
N SER A 67 -18.97 -10.52 2.28
CA SER A 67 -19.38 -9.38 3.09
C SER A 67 -18.17 -8.65 3.70
N TYR A 68 -18.34 -7.35 3.92
CA TYR A 68 -17.39 -6.53 4.66
C TYR A 68 -18.11 -5.54 5.56
N SER A 69 -17.43 -5.05 6.57
CA SER A 69 -17.91 -3.97 7.41
C SER A 69 -16.79 -3.07 7.89
N PHE A 70 -17.07 -1.79 7.92
CA PHE A 70 -16.32 -0.77 8.63
C PHE A 70 -17.15 -0.33 9.83
N ASN A 71 -16.57 -0.45 11.00
CA ASN A 71 -17.15 0.08 12.23
C ASN A 71 -16.38 1.33 12.66
N ASN A 72 -17.04 2.23 13.36
CA ASN A 72 -16.42 3.42 13.93
C ASN A 72 -15.84 4.39 12.91
N LEU A 73 -16.49 4.55 11.75
CA LEU A 73 -16.14 5.57 10.78
C LEU A 73 -16.50 6.96 11.31
N ARG A 74 -15.70 7.95 10.96
CA ARG A 74 -16.00 9.34 11.25
C ARG A 74 -17.25 9.79 10.49
N ILE A 75 -18.14 10.52 11.13
CA ILE A 75 -19.31 11.12 10.49
C ILE A 75 -18.92 12.20 9.49
N GLY A 76 -19.73 12.42 8.49
CA GLY A 76 -19.50 13.37 7.41
C GLY A 76 -18.87 12.71 6.19
N GLY A 77 -18.13 13.48 5.44
CA GLY A 77 -17.50 13.06 4.17
C GLY A 77 -17.04 14.28 3.39
N PRO A 78 -16.73 14.14 2.12
CA PRO A 78 -16.85 12.93 1.30
C PRO A 78 -15.81 11.85 1.62
N TYR A 79 -16.23 10.59 1.52
CA TYR A 79 -15.35 9.44 1.52
C TYR A 79 -15.07 8.97 0.09
N VAL A 80 -13.88 8.43 -0.12
CA VAL A 80 -13.51 7.63 -1.29
C VAL A 80 -13.24 6.21 -0.80
N VAL A 81 -13.96 5.24 -1.35
CA VAL A 81 -13.82 3.81 -1.01
C VAL A 81 -13.27 3.08 -2.22
N GLU A 82 -12.12 2.45 -2.05
CA GLU A 82 -11.42 1.69 -3.09
C GLU A 82 -11.45 0.20 -2.75
N PHE A 83 -11.77 -0.61 -3.75
CA PHE A 83 -11.82 -2.07 -3.68
C PHE A 83 -10.74 -2.61 -4.60
N SER A 84 -9.80 -3.38 -4.07
CA SER A 84 -8.69 -3.94 -4.84
C SER A 84 -8.52 -5.44 -4.58
N TYR A 85 -8.30 -6.19 -5.66
CA TYR A 85 -8.03 -7.63 -5.62
C TYR A 85 -7.10 -8.03 -6.75
N ILE A 86 -6.25 -9.04 -6.53
CA ILE A 86 -5.28 -9.49 -7.54
C ILE A 86 -6.03 -10.07 -8.75
N GLY A 87 -5.71 -9.58 -9.95
CA GLY A 87 -6.34 -10.02 -11.21
C GLY A 87 -7.69 -9.35 -11.49
N TYR A 88 -8.07 -8.33 -10.72
CA TYR A 88 -9.29 -7.55 -10.92
C TYR A 88 -8.98 -6.06 -11.03
N ASN A 89 -9.81 -5.36 -11.79
CA ASN A 89 -9.74 -3.90 -11.86
C ASN A 89 -10.12 -3.29 -10.52
N THR A 90 -9.36 -2.30 -10.08
CA THR A 90 -9.68 -1.54 -8.87
C THR A 90 -10.95 -0.74 -9.09
N GLU A 91 -11.97 -0.97 -8.26
CA GLU A 91 -13.21 -0.21 -8.25
C GLU A 91 -13.15 0.87 -7.18
N SER A 92 -13.58 2.08 -7.53
CA SER A 92 -13.61 3.22 -6.62
C SER A 92 -15.00 3.85 -6.57
N ARG A 93 -15.42 4.23 -5.36
CA ARG A 93 -16.67 4.94 -5.10
C ARG A 93 -16.36 6.19 -4.30
N ALA A 94 -16.60 7.34 -4.89
CA ALA A 94 -16.35 8.65 -4.29
C ALA A 94 -17.66 9.38 -3.93
N GLY A 95 -17.54 10.42 -3.10
CA GLY A 95 -18.67 11.27 -2.75
C GLY A 95 -19.62 10.68 -1.69
N ILE A 96 -19.16 9.69 -0.93
CA ILE A 96 -19.95 9.03 0.09
C ILE A 96 -19.96 9.90 1.36
N ASN A 97 -21.14 10.24 1.85
CA ASN A 97 -21.32 10.97 3.11
C ASN A 97 -21.97 10.04 4.14
N LEU A 98 -21.40 10.01 5.34
CA LEU A 98 -21.89 9.17 6.42
C LEU A 98 -22.62 10.00 7.47
N VAL A 99 -23.80 9.54 7.85
CA VAL A 99 -24.64 10.18 8.87
C VAL A 99 -24.45 9.46 10.21
N LEU A 100 -24.62 10.21 11.28
CA LEU A 100 -24.49 9.69 12.64
C LEU A 100 -25.43 8.50 12.90
N GLY A 101 -24.85 7.40 13.38
CA GLY A 101 -25.60 6.19 13.72
C GLY A 101 -26.14 5.40 12.53
N GLU A 102 -25.79 5.78 11.30
CA GLU A 102 -26.20 5.09 10.08
C GLU A 102 -25.23 3.95 9.75
N ASP A 103 -25.76 2.83 9.26
CA ASP A 103 -25.02 1.78 8.57
C ASP A 103 -25.29 1.89 7.07
N LEU A 104 -24.39 2.55 6.34
CA LEU A 104 -24.50 2.68 4.89
C LEU A 104 -24.19 1.35 4.21
N LYS A 105 -25.11 0.87 3.37
CA LYS A 105 -24.91 -0.35 2.58
C LYS A 105 -24.36 -0.01 1.20
N LEU A 106 -23.13 -0.50 0.91
CA LEU A 106 -22.45 -0.29 -0.35
C LEU A 106 -22.02 -1.63 -0.95
N ASN A 107 -22.79 -2.14 -1.92
CA ASN A 107 -22.45 -3.34 -2.65
C ASN A 107 -21.67 -2.98 -3.92
N VAL A 108 -20.66 -3.82 -4.24
CA VAL A 108 -19.77 -3.58 -5.37
C VAL A 108 -19.59 -4.86 -6.17
N VAL A 109 -19.59 -4.71 -7.50
CA VAL A 109 -19.26 -5.78 -8.45
C VAL A 109 -17.89 -5.47 -9.04
N MET A 110 -16.93 -6.37 -8.87
CA MET A 110 -15.60 -6.26 -9.43
C MET A 110 -15.51 -6.98 -10.78
N ARG A 111 -14.68 -6.45 -11.67
CA ARG A 111 -14.46 -7.01 -13.01
C ARG A 111 -13.03 -7.51 -13.10
N GLU A 112 -12.84 -8.68 -13.71
CA GLU A 112 -11.52 -9.20 -14.01
C GLU A 112 -10.73 -8.23 -14.89
N ASP A 113 -9.46 -8.07 -14.57
CA ASP A 113 -8.53 -7.31 -15.40
C ASP A 113 -8.04 -8.22 -16.54
N THR A 114 -8.73 -8.16 -17.68
CA THR A 114 -8.36 -8.92 -18.88
C THR A 114 -7.05 -8.44 -19.51
N GLN A 115 -6.48 -7.32 -19.07
CA GLN A 115 -5.19 -6.81 -19.56
C GLN A 115 -3.99 -7.34 -18.76
N ALA A 116 -4.19 -8.03 -17.64
CA ALA A 116 -3.11 -8.59 -16.83
C ALA A 116 -2.40 -9.79 -17.49
N LEU A 117 -2.81 -10.21 -18.67
CA LEU A 117 -2.24 -11.33 -19.44
C LEU A 117 -1.57 -10.89 -20.75
N ASP A 118 -1.20 -9.62 -20.91
CA ASP A 118 -0.12 -9.32 -21.82
C ASP A 118 1.12 -9.97 -21.21
N GLU A 119 1.34 -11.21 -21.64
CA GLU A 119 2.58 -11.93 -21.49
C GLU A 119 3.70 -10.93 -21.74
N VAL A 120 4.39 -10.54 -20.68
CA VAL A 120 5.69 -9.90 -20.83
C VAL A 120 6.55 -10.97 -21.51
N VAL A 121 6.47 -11.03 -22.85
CA VAL A 121 7.49 -11.65 -23.65
C VAL A 121 8.72 -10.82 -23.32
N VAL A 122 9.47 -11.28 -22.35
CA VAL A 122 10.85 -10.88 -22.16
C VAL A 122 11.54 -11.39 -23.43
N VAL A 123 11.44 -10.58 -24.49
CA VAL A 123 12.40 -10.66 -25.57
C VAL A 123 13.70 -10.35 -24.88
N ALA A 124 14.40 -11.40 -24.50
CA ALA A 124 15.79 -11.30 -24.12
C ALA A 124 16.52 -10.82 -25.39
N ASP A 125 16.42 -9.52 -25.61
CA ASP A 125 17.30 -8.84 -26.52
C ASP A 125 18.69 -9.11 -25.95
N LYS A 126 19.47 -9.89 -26.68
CA LYS A 126 20.86 -10.26 -26.34
C LYS A 126 21.79 -9.05 -26.39
N ASN A 127 21.28 -7.88 -26.05
CA ASN A 127 22.10 -6.75 -25.72
C ASN A 127 22.18 -6.67 -24.19
N PRO A 128 23.30 -7.07 -23.58
CA PRO A 128 23.54 -6.85 -22.18
C PRO A 128 23.88 -5.36 -21.94
N ILE A 129 23.00 -4.46 -22.31
CA ILE A 129 23.01 -3.12 -21.73
C ILE A 129 22.15 -3.24 -20.47
N ILE A 130 22.77 -3.74 -19.42
CA ILE A 130 22.28 -3.59 -18.08
C ILE A 130 22.22 -2.08 -17.83
N SER A 131 21.08 -1.48 -18.09
CA SER A 131 20.78 -0.15 -17.59
C SER A 131 20.53 -0.30 -16.07
N GLY A 132 21.64 -0.52 -15.35
CA GLY A 132 21.62 -0.50 -13.92
C GLY A 132 21.44 0.93 -13.46
N SER A 133 20.25 1.26 -12.99
CA SER A 133 20.06 2.36 -12.04
C SER A 133 20.70 1.93 -10.70
N ARG A 134 22.02 1.77 -10.70
CA ARG A 134 22.82 1.68 -9.49
C ARG A 134 23.46 3.04 -9.27
N THR A 135 23.03 3.69 -8.22
CA THR A 135 23.67 4.85 -7.61
C THR A 135 25.07 4.43 -7.14
N GLY A 136 26.02 4.47 -8.07
CA GLY A 136 27.42 4.22 -7.84
C GLY A 136 28.13 4.49 -9.16
N ALA A 137 29.13 5.37 -9.16
CA ALA A 137 29.94 5.70 -10.32
C ALA A 137 30.74 4.46 -10.78
N GLN A 138 30.10 3.58 -11.53
CA GLN A 138 30.73 2.46 -12.19
C GLN A 138 30.85 2.81 -13.67
N GLU A 139 31.99 3.33 -14.07
CA GLU A 139 32.33 3.60 -15.47
C GLU A 139 32.63 2.25 -16.14
N ILE A 140 31.72 1.78 -16.97
CA ILE A 140 31.91 0.55 -17.77
C ILE A 140 32.65 0.95 -19.04
N ILE A 141 33.90 0.56 -19.16
CA ILE A 141 34.70 0.76 -20.37
C ILE A 141 34.30 -0.32 -21.37
N THR A 142 33.52 0.06 -22.38
CA THR A 142 33.13 -0.83 -23.49
C THR A 142 34.31 -1.02 -24.47
N ARG A 143 34.31 -2.16 -25.18
CA ARG A 143 35.35 -2.46 -26.20
C ARG A 143 35.55 -1.34 -27.22
N GLU A 144 34.46 -0.71 -27.65
CA GLU A 144 34.48 0.41 -28.58
C GLU A 144 35.21 1.64 -28.03
N LYS A 145 35.16 1.85 -26.71
CA LYS A 145 35.89 2.92 -26.04
C LYS A 145 37.38 2.58 -25.90
N MET A 146 37.71 1.29 -25.76
CA MET A 146 39.09 0.81 -25.72
C MET A 146 39.79 0.94 -27.08
N ASP A 147 39.09 0.68 -28.19
CA ASP A 147 39.66 0.76 -29.53
C ASP A 147 39.93 2.22 -30.00
N LYS A 148 39.25 3.18 -29.40
CA LYS A 148 39.41 4.61 -29.70
C LYS A 148 40.46 5.31 -28.84
N LEU A 149 41.01 4.64 -27.83
CA LEU A 149 42.04 5.22 -26.98
C LEU A 149 43.43 4.97 -27.57
N PRO A 150 44.26 5.97 -27.75
CA PRO A 150 45.63 5.84 -28.27
C PRO A 150 46.54 5.31 -27.16
N THR A 151 46.50 4.00 -26.92
CA THR A 151 47.42 3.34 -25.99
C THR A 151 48.47 2.57 -26.75
N ILE A 152 49.74 2.76 -26.43
CA ILE A 152 50.87 2.19 -27.13
C ILE A 152 51.02 0.69 -26.85
N ASN A 153 50.68 0.26 -25.64
CA ASN A 153 50.94 -1.12 -25.19
C ASN A 153 49.68 -1.94 -24.86
N ARG A 154 48.47 -1.40 -25.02
CA ARG A 154 47.19 -2.07 -24.64
C ARG A 154 47.25 -2.79 -23.28
N SER A 155 47.94 -2.19 -22.31
CA SER A 155 48.05 -2.72 -20.96
C SER A 155 46.86 -2.32 -20.10
N LEU A 156 46.42 -3.20 -19.24
CA LEU A 156 45.35 -2.94 -18.25
C LEU A 156 45.69 -1.74 -17.34
N ASP A 157 46.95 -1.51 -17.08
CA ASP A 157 47.43 -0.39 -16.25
C ASP A 157 47.14 0.98 -16.87
N ASP A 158 47.15 1.07 -18.20
CA ASP A 158 46.84 2.32 -18.90
C ASP A 158 45.34 2.65 -18.83
N PHE A 159 44.48 1.66 -18.81
CA PHE A 159 43.03 1.87 -18.68
C PHE A 159 42.62 2.23 -17.25
N VAL A 160 43.30 1.68 -16.25
CA VAL A 160 43.03 1.99 -14.82
C VAL A 160 43.36 3.45 -14.51
N LYS A 161 44.39 4.04 -15.17
CA LYS A 161 44.79 5.45 -15.01
C LYS A 161 43.76 6.44 -15.57
N LEU A 162 42.88 5.98 -16.47
CA LEU A 162 41.86 6.81 -17.11
C LEU A 162 40.56 6.86 -16.28
N THR A 163 40.44 6.06 -15.23
CA THR A 163 39.28 6.11 -14.35
C THR A 163 39.47 7.15 -13.24
N PRO A 164 38.49 8.02 -12.97
CA PRO A 164 38.61 9.10 -11.99
C PRO A 164 38.81 8.63 -10.54
N MET A 165 38.68 7.33 -10.29
CA MET A 165 38.86 6.70 -8.96
C MET A 165 40.26 6.13 -8.74
N SER A 166 41.16 6.11 -9.76
CA SER A 166 42.50 5.62 -9.60
C SER A 166 43.41 6.72 -9.01
N SER A 167 43.49 6.75 -7.69
CA SER A 167 44.41 7.62 -6.95
C SER A 167 45.86 7.15 -7.08
N GLY A 168 46.49 7.24 -8.23
CA GLY A 168 47.94 7.24 -8.44
C GLY A 168 48.83 6.24 -7.68
N LYS A 169 48.29 5.27 -6.98
CA LYS A 169 49.02 4.23 -6.27
C LYS A 169 49.11 2.99 -7.14
N ASN A 170 50.35 2.62 -7.48
CA ASN A 170 50.66 1.36 -8.14
C ASN A 170 49.89 0.24 -7.48
N PHE A 171 49.07 -0.45 -8.27
CA PHE A 171 48.46 -1.70 -7.82
C PHE A 171 49.59 -2.74 -7.72
N GLY A 172 50.13 -2.87 -6.50
CA GLY A 172 51.22 -3.76 -6.22
C GLY A 172 50.92 -5.20 -6.55
N GLY A 173 51.61 -5.77 -7.51
CA GLY A 173 52.02 -7.17 -7.47
C GLY A 173 51.03 -8.26 -7.75
N VAL A 174 49.96 -8.09 -8.53
CA VAL A 174 49.18 -9.21 -9.04
C VAL A 174 49.46 -9.43 -10.51
N SER A 175 50.38 -10.34 -10.80
CA SER A 175 50.62 -10.83 -12.16
C SER A 175 49.48 -11.76 -12.59
N TYR A 176 48.58 -11.29 -13.43
CA TYR A 176 47.65 -12.17 -14.13
C TYR A 176 48.32 -12.74 -15.37
N ARG A 177 48.72 -13.99 -15.31
CA ARG A 177 49.19 -14.75 -16.46
C ARG A 177 47.96 -15.37 -17.14
N PHE A 178 47.61 -14.90 -18.32
CA PHE A 178 46.66 -15.58 -19.19
C PHE A 178 47.41 -16.60 -20.05
N ASN A 179 46.97 -17.85 -19.97
CA ASN A 179 47.31 -18.91 -20.92
C ASN A 179 46.39 -18.82 -22.12
#